data_7ebbb4e71fca52b8c17c1c4cac290051
#
_entry.id   7ebbb4e71fca52b8c17c1c4cac290051
#
_cell.length_a   1.000
_cell.length_b   1.000
_cell.length_c   1.000
_cell.angle_alpha   90.00
_cell.angle_beta   90.00
_cell.angle_gamma   90.00
#
_symmetry.space_group_name_H-M   'P 1'
#
loop_
_entity.id
_entity.type
_entity.pdbx_description
1 polymer ?
#
loop_
_entity_poly.entity_id
_entity_poly.type
_entity_poly.pdbx_seq_one_letter_code
_entity_poly.pdbx_strand_id
1 'polypeptide(L)'
;GSEMCIRDRIKSGIFYVLNQATMQGHTYLPYDKLVRQVNELLLIDVQDYDKYLMDLTMDKKIVVKVKDNVKCVYARMYYNMEANVAAMLNNLDVQIEEDQKFIDDRIARIEDKEGITLDDIQKEAVAKAVRNGFVIVTGGPGTGKTTTINTIIKYFELEGLEIRLAAPTGRAAKRMTEACGYEAQTIHRMLEICLLYTSPSPR
;
A
#
# COMPACT_ATOMS: atom_id res chain seq x y z
N GLY A 1 26.38 36.51 4.58
CA GLY A 1 25.24 36.12 5.47
C GLY A 1 23.92 35.90 4.73
N SER A 2 23.63 36.64 3.66
CA SER A 2 22.33 36.54 2.98
C SER A 2 22.16 35.30 2.10
N GLU A 3 23.20 34.87 1.41
CA GLU A 3 23.13 33.68 0.51
C GLU A 3 22.96 32.36 1.28
N MET A 4 23.64 32.22 2.41
CA MET A 4 23.51 31.04 3.26
C MET A 4 22.11 30.94 3.86
N CYS A 5 21.50 32.07 4.23
CA CYS A 5 20.13 32.12 4.72
C CYS A 5 19.09 31.73 3.65
N ILE A 6 19.27 32.17 2.38
CA ILE A 6 18.40 31.81 1.27
C ILE A 6 18.50 30.31 0.95
N ARG A 7 19.72 29.75 0.93
CA ARG A 7 19.97 28.34 0.67
C ARG A 7 19.27 27.45 1.72
N ASP A 8 19.42 27.79 2.99
CA ASP A 8 18.78 27.05 4.09
C ASP A 8 17.25 27.18 4.05
N ARG A 9 16.75 28.35 3.68
CA ARG A 9 15.32 28.60 3.52
C ARG A 9 14.72 27.75 2.40
N ILE A 10 15.42 27.63 1.25
CA ILE A 10 14.98 26.76 0.14
C ILE A 10 14.99 25.30 0.56
N LYS A 11 16.06 24.81 1.21
CA LYS A 11 16.14 23.44 1.72
C LYS A 11 14.99 23.12 2.69
N SER A 12 14.71 24.02 3.61
CA SER A 12 13.58 23.89 4.55
C SER A 12 12.23 23.90 3.82
N GLY A 13 12.08 24.74 2.80
CA GLY A 13 10.89 24.78 1.95
C GLY A 13 10.66 23.46 1.20
N ILE A 14 11.74 22.86 0.65
CA ILE A 14 11.67 21.54 0.01
C ILE A 14 11.12 20.49 0.99
N PHE A 15 11.64 20.44 2.22
CA PHE A 15 11.17 19.51 3.25
C PHE A 15 9.71 19.74 3.62
N TYR A 16 9.34 20.98 3.81
CA TYR A 16 7.97 21.35 4.15
C TYR A 16 6.99 20.87 3.07
N VAL A 17 7.30 21.16 1.80
CA VAL A 17 6.46 20.78 0.66
C VAL A 17 6.37 19.25 0.52
N LEU A 18 7.48 18.52 0.69
CA LEU A 18 7.46 17.06 0.69
C LEU A 18 6.61 16.50 1.82
N ASN A 19 6.71 17.04 3.03
CA ASN A 19 5.88 16.62 4.16
C ASN A 19 4.39 16.93 3.94
N GLN A 20 4.06 18.08 3.36
CA GLN A 20 2.67 18.37 3.00
C GLN A 20 2.13 17.39 1.96
N ALA A 21 2.94 17.00 0.98
CA ALA A 21 2.56 16.00 0.00
C ALA A 21 2.30 14.62 0.63
N THR A 22 3.07 14.24 1.65
CA THR A 22 2.83 12.97 2.37
C THR A 22 1.54 12.98 3.17
N MET A 23 1.14 14.10 3.74
CA MET A 23 -0.18 14.25 4.39
C MET A 23 -1.34 14.07 3.41
N GLN A 24 -1.10 14.29 2.11
CA GLN A 24 -2.04 14.04 1.02
C GLN A 24 -1.94 12.62 0.43
N GLY A 25 -1.10 11.76 1.00
CA GLY A 25 -0.91 10.37 0.56
C GLY A 25 0.15 10.18 -0.52
N HIS A 26 0.98 11.20 -0.81
CA HIS A 26 2.05 11.10 -1.80
C HIS A 26 3.38 10.72 -1.14
N THR A 27 4.08 9.70 -1.64
CA THR A 27 5.42 9.32 -1.17
C THR A 27 6.53 10.15 -1.81
N TYR A 28 6.25 10.78 -2.95
CA TYR A 28 7.17 11.66 -3.69
C TYR A 28 6.43 12.79 -4.40
N LEU A 29 7.18 13.76 -4.87
CA LEU A 29 6.72 14.76 -5.84
C LEU A 29 7.59 14.72 -7.11
N PRO A 30 6.98 14.89 -8.31
CA PRO A 30 7.73 15.24 -9.52
C PRO A 30 8.49 16.55 -9.32
N TYR A 31 9.71 16.61 -9.88
CA TYR A 31 10.60 17.77 -9.75
C TYR A 31 9.91 19.10 -10.07
N ASP A 32 9.23 19.20 -11.23
CA ASP A 32 8.58 20.44 -11.65
C ASP A 32 7.47 20.89 -10.70
N LYS A 33 6.73 19.91 -10.13
CA LYS A 33 5.70 20.19 -9.13
C LYS A 33 6.33 20.67 -7.83
N LEU A 34 7.43 20.05 -7.39
CA LEU A 34 8.16 20.47 -6.20
C LEU A 34 8.69 21.90 -6.35
N VAL A 35 9.38 22.21 -7.45
CA VAL A 35 9.93 23.54 -7.73
C VAL A 35 8.85 24.61 -7.66
N ARG A 36 7.72 24.37 -8.34
CA ARG A 36 6.59 25.29 -8.36
C ARG A 36 6.05 25.53 -6.94
N GLN A 37 5.79 24.48 -6.19
CA GLN A 37 5.24 24.59 -4.84
C GLN A 37 6.19 25.28 -3.85
N VAL A 38 7.50 25.05 -3.96
CA VAL A 38 8.49 25.73 -3.12
C VAL A 38 8.60 27.20 -3.49
N ASN A 39 8.60 27.54 -4.79
CA ASN A 39 8.61 28.94 -5.25
C ASN A 39 7.37 29.69 -4.76
N GLU A 40 6.18 29.07 -4.87
CA GLU A 40 4.93 29.65 -4.36
C GLU A 40 4.98 29.86 -2.82
N LEU A 41 5.46 28.86 -2.08
CA LEU A 41 5.57 28.92 -0.62
C LEU A 41 6.50 30.02 -0.14
N LEU A 42 7.65 30.20 -0.83
CA LEU A 42 8.70 31.12 -0.40
C LEU A 42 8.63 32.48 -1.10
N LEU A 43 7.71 32.65 -2.04
CA LEU A 43 7.58 33.83 -2.89
C LEU A 43 8.89 34.18 -3.60
N ILE A 44 9.48 33.19 -4.25
CA ILE A 44 10.72 33.27 -5.03
C ILE A 44 10.51 32.74 -6.43
N ASP A 45 11.43 33.06 -7.34
CA ASP A 45 11.43 32.53 -8.69
C ASP A 45 12.82 31.89 -9.01
N VAL A 46 13.03 30.71 -8.50
CA VAL A 46 14.22 29.90 -8.73
C VAL A 46 13.86 28.74 -9.65
N GLN A 47 14.54 28.64 -10.79
CA GLN A 47 14.23 27.60 -11.79
C GLN A 47 15.06 26.33 -11.59
N ASP A 48 16.29 26.45 -11.11
CA ASP A 48 17.20 25.31 -10.90
C ASP A 48 17.36 24.99 -9.42
N TYR A 49 16.85 23.83 -9.05
CA TYR A 49 16.92 23.28 -7.69
C TYR A 49 17.98 22.19 -7.55
N ASP A 50 18.69 21.80 -8.61
CA ASP A 50 19.58 20.64 -8.60
C ASP A 50 20.67 20.74 -7.53
N LYS A 51 21.25 21.91 -7.32
CA LYS A 51 22.23 22.15 -6.25
C LYS A 51 21.67 21.91 -4.83
N TYR A 52 20.41 22.32 -4.59
CA TYR A 52 19.77 22.11 -3.28
C TYR A 52 19.38 20.66 -3.05
N LEU A 53 18.90 19.99 -4.11
CA LEU A 53 18.60 18.56 -4.06
C LEU A 53 19.87 17.73 -3.88
N MET A 54 20.98 18.12 -4.52
CA MET A 54 22.28 17.46 -4.34
C MET A 54 22.74 17.54 -2.89
N ASP A 55 22.70 18.73 -2.28
CA ASP A 55 23.04 18.91 -0.86
C ASP A 55 22.18 18.02 0.05
N LEU A 56 20.86 18.07 -0.15
CA LEU A 56 19.92 17.30 0.67
C LEU A 56 20.08 15.78 0.48
N THR A 57 20.51 15.36 -0.70
CA THR A 57 20.84 13.96 -0.98
C THR A 57 22.14 13.56 -0.27
N MET A 58 23.18 14.41 -0.29
CA MET A 58 24.43 14.19 0.45
C MET A 58 24.18 14.15 1.97
N ASP A 59 23.31 15.01 2.47
CA ASP A 59 22.86 15.03 3.88
C ASP A 59 21.95 13.83 4.22
N LYS A 60 21.69 12.93 3.28
CA LYS A 60 20.82 11.75 3.42
C LYS A 60 19.39 12.08 3.86
N LYS A 61 18.89 13.24 3.50
CA LYS A 61 17.55 13.72 3.87
C LYS A 61 16.50 13.40 2.83
N ILE A 62 16.88 13.39 1.54
CA ILE A 62 16.03 13.06 0.41
C ILE A 62 16.63 11.96 -0.46
N VAL A 63 15.82 11.41 -1.34
CA VAL A 63 16.23 10.52 -2.43
C VAL A 63 15.64 11.06 -3.73
N VAL A 64 16.45 11.15 -4.79
CA VAL A 64 16.00 11.53 -6.13
C VAL A 64 16.12 10.31 -7.03
N LYS A 65 15.03 9.96 -7.71
CA LYS A 65 14.96 8.85 -8.67
C LYS A 65 14.35 9.35 -9.97
N VAL A 66 14.79 8.78 -11.08
CA VAL A 66 14.14 8.99 -12.38
C VAL A 66 13.27 7.77 -12.68
N LYS A 67 11.98 8.02 -12.90
CA LYS A 67 10.98 7.00 -13.25
C LYS A 67 10.21 7.50 -14.46
N ASP A 68 10.17 6.71 -15.51
CA ASP A 68 9.50 7.07 -16.77
C ASP A 68 9.89 8.48 -17.29
N ASN A 69 11.18 8.80 -17.27
CA ASN A 69 11.77 10.10 -17.59
C ASN A 69 11.34 11.28 -16.69
N VAL A 70 10.66 11.01 -15.58
CA VAL A 70 10.29 12.01 -14.58
C VAL A 70 11.24 11.93 -13.39
N LYS A 71 11.85 13.06 -13.03
CA LYS A 71 12.66 13.19 -11.81
C LYS A 71 11.72 13.25 -10.60
N CYS A 72 11.73 12.22 -9.75
CA CYS A 72 10.89 12.08 -8.57
C CYS A 72 11.70 12.33 -7.31
N VAL A 73 11.24 13.23 -6.45
CA VAL A 73 11.91 13.64 -5.21
C VAL A 73 11.12 13.10 -4.02
N TYR A 74 11.78 12.28 -3.21
CA TYR A 74 11.23 11.65 -2.00
C TYR A 74 11.87 12.25 -0.75
N ALA A 75 11.12 12.42 0.32
CA ALA A 75 11.74 12.42 1.64
C ALA A 75 12.28 11.00 1.90
N ARG A 76 13.53 10.88 2.41
CA ARG A 76 14.24 9.60 2.53
C ARG A 76 13.45 8.53 3.29
N MET A 77 12.77 8.95 4.36
CA MET A 77 11.96 8.04 5.17
C MET A 77 10.89 7.33 4.33
N TYR A 78 10.16 8.07 3.50
CA TYR A 78 9.10 7.51 2.66
C TYR A 78 9.63 6.67 1.51
N TYR A 79 10.78 7.04 0.93
CA TYR A 79 11.47 6.18 -0.03
C TYR A 79 11.83 4.82 0.58
N ASN A 80 12.41 4.82 1.77
CA ASN A 80 12.79 3.58 2.46
C ASN A 80 11.55 2.75 2.83
N MET A 81 10.47 3.38 3.29
CA MET A 81 9.21 2.68 3.58
C MET A 81 8.65 2.01 2.32
N GLU A 82 8.58 2.73 1.21
CA GLU A 82 8.08 2.20 -0.07
C GLU A 82 8.96 1.05 -0.57
N ALA A 83 10.29 1.20 -0.51
CA ALA A 83 11.23 0.16 -0.90
C ALA A 83 11.13 -1.10 -0.01
N ASN A 84 10.96 -0.91 1.29
CA ASN A 84 10.77 -2.03 2.23
C ASN A 84 9.46 -2.76 1.97
N VAL A 85 8.35 -2.03 1.76
CA VAL A 85 7.06 -2.64 1.41
C VAL A 85 7.16 -3.42 0.10
N ALA A 86 7.81 -2.84 -0.93
CA ALA A 86 8.02 -3.54 -2.21
C ALA A 86 8.85 -4.82 -2.03
N ALA A 87 9.90 -4.78 -1.23
CA ALA A 87 10.72 -5.97 -0.93
C ALA A 87 9.91 -7.04 -0.17
N MET A 88 9.09 -6.64 0.81
CA MET A 88 8.21 -7.55 1.55
C MET A 88 7.18 -8.21 0.63
N LEU A 89 6.55 -7.44 -0.27
CA LEU A 89 5.58 -7.97 -1.23
C LEU A 89 6.24 -8.95 -2.21
N ASN A 90 7.43 -8.63 -2.73
CA ASN A 90 8.19 -9.55 -3.57
C ASN A 90 8.54 -10.86 -2.85
N ASN A 91 8.85 -10.81 -1.55
CA ASN A 91 9.13 -12.00 -0.76
C ASN A 91 7.87 -12.83 -0.47
N LEU A 92 6.69 -12.19 -0.41
CA LEU A 92 5.41 -12.87 -0.24
C LEU A 92 4.90 -13.49 -1.54
N ASP A 93 5.26 -12.94 -2.70
CA ASP A 93 4.80 -13.41 -4.02
C ASP A 93 5.53 -14.69 -4.44
N VAL A 94 5.28 -15.73 -3.68
CA VAL A 94 5.77 -17.09 -3.97
C VAL A 94 4.80 -17.75 -4.94
N GLN A 95 5.33 -18.33 -6.01
CA GLN A 95 4.55 -19.12 -6.96
C GLN A 95 4.40 -20.56 -6.46
N ILE A 96 3.18 -21.05 -6.40
CA ILE A 96 2.83 -22.42 -6.01
C ILE A 96 2.32 -23.14 -7.27
N GLU A 97 2.96 -24.24 -7.61
CA GLU A 97 2.49 -25.11 -8.69
C GLU A 97 1.30 -25.93 -8.17
N GLU A 98 0.10 -25.61 -8.67
CA GLU A 98 -1.10 -26.38 -8.41
C GLU A 98 -1.81 -26.71 -9.72
N ASP A 99 -2.27 -27.95 -9.86
CA ASP A 99 -2.94 -28.41 -11.07
C ASP A 99 -4.26 -27.64 -11.29
N GLN A 100 -4.45 -27.13 -12.51
CA GLN A 100 -5.66 -26.39 -12.88
C GLN A 100 -6.92 -27.24 -12.66
N LYS A 101 -6.88 -28.49 -13.02
CA LYS A 101 -8.01 -29.41 -12.86
C LYS A 101 -8.40 -29.57 -11.39
N PHE A 102 -7.41 -29.66 -10.52
CA PHE A 102 -7.64 -29.75 -9.08
C PHE A 102 -8.31 -28.48 -8.53
N ILE A 103 -7.86 -27.33 -8.98
CA ILE A 103 -8.47 -26.03 -8.62
C ILE A 103 -9.92 -25.96 -9.13
N ASP A 104 -10.15 -26.32 -10.39
CA ASP A 104 -11.48 -26.28 -11.02
C ASP A 104 -12.47 -27.23 -10.34
N ASP A 105 -12.04 -28.46 -10.05
CA ASP A 105 -12.86 -29.44 -9.33
C ASP A 105 -13.23 -28.96 -7.92
N ARG A 106 -12.33 -28.25 -7.25
CA ARG A 106 -12.58 -27.71 -5.93
C ARG A 106 -13.51 -26.48 -5.98
N ILE A 107 -13.33 -25.61 -6.96
CA ILE A 107 -14.26 -24.49 -7.22
C ILE A 107 -15.67 -25.04 -7.49
N ALA A 108 -15.80 -26.04 -8.36
CA ALA A 108 -17.10 -26.63 -8.67
C ALA A 108 -17.81 -27.21 -7.44
N ARG A 109 -17.08 -27.86 -6.52
CA ARG A 109 -17.64 -28.31 -5.22
C ARG A 109 -18.13 -27.16 -4.33
N ILE A 110 -17.41 -26.03 -4.35
CA ILE A 110 -17.82 -24.84 -3.58
C ILE A 110 -19.08 -24.22 -4.23
N GLU A 111 -19.09 -24.11 -5.56
CA GLU A 111 -20.25 -23.62 -6.30
C GLU A 111 -21.53 -24.44 -5.99
N ASP A 112 -21.41 -25.77 -6.02
CA ASP A 112 -22.50 -26.68 -5.70
C ASP A 112 -22.97 -26.56 -4.22
N LYS A 113 -22.03 -26.54 -3.30
CA LYS A 113 -22.33 -26.45 -1.85
C LYS A 113 -22.97 -25.13 -1.45
N GLU A 114 -22.49 -24.01 -2.03
CA GLU A 114 -22.94 -22.67 -1.67
C GLU A 114 -24.11 -22.19 -2.58
N GLY A 115 -24.48 -22.96 -3.62
CA GLY A 115 -25.54 -22.61 -4.56
C GLY A 115 -25.22 -21.37 -5.39
N ILE A 116 -23.96 -21.16 -5.74
CA ILE A 116 -23.47 -20.02 -6.51
C ILE A 116 -22.89 -20.48 -7.84
N THR A 117 -22.76 -19.54 -8.79
CA THR A 117 -22.03 -19.77 -10.03
C THR A 117 -21.05 -18.62 -10.22
N LEU A 118 -19.78 -18.94 -10.42
CA LEU A 118 -18.74 -17.97 -10.70
C LEU A 118 -18.55 -17.80 -12.20
N ASP A 119 -18.31 -16.56 -12.62
CA ASP A 119 -17.85 -16.29 -13.99
C ASP A 119 -16.35 -16.64 -14.16
N ASP A 120 -15.87 -16.63 -15.40
CA ASP A 120 -14.49 -17.01 -15.73
C ASP A 120 -13.45 -16.11 -15.03
N ILE A 121 -13.74 -14.80 -14.90
CA ILE A 121 -12.84 -13.84 -14.22
C ILE A 121 -12.78 -14.13 -12.74
N GLN A 122 -13.90 -14.47 -12.11
CA GLN A 122 -13.95 -14.85 -10.71
C GLN A 122 -13.19 -16.16 -10.46
N LYS A 123 -13.35 -17.16 -11.33
CA LYS A 123 -12.60 -18.43 -11.28
C LYS A 123 -11.10 -18.19 -11.44
N GLU A 124 -10.71 -17.33 -12.39
CA GLU A 124 -9.31 -16.95 -12.57
C GLU A 124 -8.75 -16.25 -11.31
N ALA A 125 -9.52 -15.36 -10.67
CA ALA A 125 -9.11 -14.70 -9.44
C ALA A 125 -8.89 -15.70 -8.29
N VAL A 126 -9.75 -16.71 -8.14
CA VAL A 126 -9.56 -17.81 -7.17
C VAL A 126 -8.28 -18.60 -7.49
N ALA A 127 -8.08 -19.00 -8.76
CA ALA A 127 -6.90 -19.73 -9.18
C ALA A 127 -5.60 -18.93 -8.94
N LYS A 128 -5.63 -17.62 -9.19
CA LYS A 128 -4.49 -16.74 -8.87
C LYS A 128 -4.24 -16.65 -7.38
N ALA A 129 -5.28 -16.57 -6.54
CA ALA A 129 -5.12 -16.57 -5.09
C ALA A 129 -4.50 -17.86 -4.56
N VAL A 130 -4.79 -19.01 -5.19
CA VAL A 130 -4.21 -20.31 -4.83
C VAL A 130 -2.73 -20.40 -5.23
N ARG A 131 -2.37 -19.86 -6.40
CA ARG A 131 -1.02 -20.02 -6.99
C ARG A 131 -0.02 -18.95 -6.57
N ASN A 132 -0.50 -17.80 -6.07
CA ASN A 132 0.38 -16.68 -5.74
C ASN A 132 0.31 -16.36 -4.26
N GLY A 133 1.45 -16.07 -3.66
CA GLY A 133 1.52 -15.65 -2.26
C GLY A 133 0.97 -14.24 -1.99
N PHE A 134 0.70 -13.46 -3.05
CA PHE A 134 0.12 -12.13 -2.96
C PHE A 134 -0.79 -11.82 -4.16
N VAL A 135 -2.03 -11.44 -3.91
CA VAL A 135 -3.01 -11.09 -4.95
C VAL A 135 -3.82 -9.86 -4.55
N ILE A 136 -4.08 -8.99 -5.51
CA ILE A 136 -5.00 -7.85 -5.38
C ILE A 136 -6.25 -8.12 -6.20
N VAL A 137 -7.41 -8.15 -5.55
CA VAL A 137 -8.71 -8.26 -6.20
C VAL A 137 -9.37 -6.87 -6.20
N THR A 138 -9.55 -6.30 -7.38
CA THR A 138 -10.17 -4.97 -7.56
C THR A 138 -11.34 -5.04 -8.51
N GLY A 139 -12.25 -4.07 -8.42
CA GLY A 139 -13.41 -3.98 -9.29
C GLY A 139 -14.45 -2.98 -8.78
N GLY A 140 -15.36 -2.56 -9.64
CA GLY A 140 -16.46 -1.64 -9.31
C GLY A 140 -17.49 -2.25 -8.35
N PRO A 141 -18.49 -1.46 -7.92
CA PRO A 141 -19.63 -1.98 -7.14
C PRO A 141 -20.41 -3.03 -7.98
N GLY A 142 -20.87 -4.10 -7.33
CA GLY A 142 -21.69 -5.12 -7.99
C GLY A 142 -20.95 -6.11 -8.90
N THR A 143 -19.61 -6.09 -8.96
CA THR A 143 -18.79 -7.01 -9.79
C THR A 143 -18.53 -8.37 -9.12
N GLY A 144 -19.26 -8.73 -8.06
CA GLY A 144 -19.11 -10.03 -7.41
C GLY A 144 -17.83 -10.22 -6.59
N LYS A 145 -17.12 -9.13 -6.22
CA LYS A 145 -15.90 -9.23 -5.38
C LYS A 145 -16.12 -10.00 -4.09
N THR A 146 -17.24 -9.76 -3.41
CA THR A 146 -17.56 -10.47 -2.17
C THR A 146 -17.72 -11.96 -2.40
N THR A 147 -18.41 -12.35 -3.48
CA THR A 147 -18.55 -13.76 -3.87
C THR A 147 -17.20 -14.39 -4.17
N THR A 148 -16.34 -13.71 -4.92
CA THR A 148 -14.98 -14.18 -5.21
C THR A 148 -14.16 -14.37 -3.92
N ILE A 149 -14.17 -13.38 -3.03
CA ILE A 149 -13.44 -13.45 -1.75
C ILE A 149 -13.97 -14.57 -0.87
N ASN A 150 -15.29 -14.74 -0.79
CA ASN A 150 -15.90 -15.85 -0.03
C ASN A 150 -15.51 -17.21 -0.60
N THR A 151 -15.42 -17.34 -1.92
CA THR A 151 -14.94 -18.56 -2.57
C THR A 151 -13.47 -18.84 -2.24
N ILE A 152 -12.61 -17.80 -2.27
CA ILE A 152 -11.21 -17.92 -1.86
C ILE A 152 -11.10 -18.38 -0.41
N ILE A 153 -11.87 -17.78 0.50
CA ILE A 153 -11.92 -18.16 1.90
C ILE A 153 -12.32 -19.64 2.04
N LYS A 154 -13.41 -20.06 1.39
CA LYS A 154 -13.89 -21.45 1.41
C LYS A 154 -12.86 -22.44 0.84
N TYR A 155 -12.16 -22.03 -0.22
CA TYR A 155 -11.09 -22.83 -0.81
C TYR A 155 -10.00 -23.12 0.21
N PHE A 156 -9.48 -22.09 0.87
CA PHE A 156 -8.42 -22.22 1.86
C PHE A 156 -8.87 -22.90 3.17
N GLU A 157 -10.14 -22.74 3.52
CA GLU A 157 -10.73 -23.47 4.63
C GLU A 157 -10.73 -24.99 4.38
N LEU A 158 -11.03 -25.42 3.15
CA LEU A 158 -10.93 -26.82 2.74
C LEU A 158 -9.49 -27.37 2.75
N GLU A 159 -8.49 -26.48 2.61
CA GLU A 159 -7.07 -26.82 2.79
C GLU A 159 -6.64 -26.87 4.27
N GLY A 160 -7.52 -26.52 5.21
CA GLY A 160 -7.21 -26.46 6.62
C GLY A 160 -6.34 -25.27 7.04
N LEU A 161 -6.29 -24.21 6.21
CA LEU A 161 -5.52 -23.02 6.51
C LEU A 161 -6.25 -22.09 7.46
N GLU A 162 -5.51 -21.43 8.35
CA GLU A 162 -6.03 -20.38 9.22
C GLU A 162 -6.25 -19.11 8.43
N ILE A 163 -7.47 -18.59 8.47
CA ILE A 163 -7.88 -17.39 7.75
C ILE A 163 -8.07 -16.24 8.70
N ARG A 164 -7.50 -15.09 8.38
CA ARG A 164 -7.66 -13.86 9.14
C ARG A 164 -8.14 -12.74 8.25
N LEU A 165 -9.21 -12.06 8.65
CA LEU A 165 -9.79 -10.93 7.93
C LEU A 165 -9.51 -9.63 8.68
N ALA A 166 -9.04 -8.62 7.96
CA ALA A 166 -8.78 -7.31 8.52
C ALA A 166 -9.23 -6.18 7.60
N ALA A 167 -9.64 -5.06 8.20
CA ALA A 167 -10.06 -3.87 7.50
C ALA A 167 -9.47 -2.60 8.14
N PRO A 168 -9.36 -1.48 7.40
CA PRO A 168 -8.78 -0.24 7.94
C PRO A 168 -9.56 0.36 9.10
N THR A 169 -10.88 0.18 9.15
CA THR A 169 -11.77 0.78 10.14
C THR A 169 -12.70 -0.26 10.78
N GLY A 170 -13.17 0.01 12.00
CA GLY A 170 -14.12 -0.86 12.68
C GLY A 170 -15.43 -1.05 11.91
N ARG A 171 -15.92 0.01 11.24
CA ARG A 171 -17.12 -0.08 10.40
C ARG A 171 -16.89 -0.99 9.18
N ALA A 172 -15.73 -0.90 8.55
CA ALA A 172 -15.37 -1.77 7.43
C ALA A 172 -15.17 -3.22 7.88
N ALA A 173 -14.55 -3.45 9.04
CA ALA A 173 -14.42 -4.78 9.64
C ALA A 173 -15.78 -5.42 9.91
N LYS A 174 -16.72 -4.68 10.52
CA LYS A 174 -18.08 -5.16 10.76
C LYS A 174 -18.80 -5.56 9.48
N ARG A 175 -18.74 -4.70 8.43
CA ARG A 175 -19.31 -5.03 7.12
C ARG A 175 -18.68 -6.27 6.49
N MET A 176 -17.37 -6.43 6.65
CA MET A 176 -16.65 -7.60 6.15
C MET A 176 -17.12 -8.87 6.89
N THR A 177 -17.29 -8.82 8.22
CA THR A 177 -17.85 -9.94 8.99
C THR A 177 -19.25 -10.30 8.51
N GLU A 178 -20.13 -9.32 8.33
CA GLU A 178 -21.50 -9.53 7.84
C GLU A 178 -21.53 -10.14 6.42
N ALA A 179 -20.61 -9.72 5.55
CA ALA A 179 -20.55 -10.16 4.15
C ALA A 179 -19.89 -11.53 3.95
N CYS A 180 -18.88 -11.87 4.77
CA CYS A 180 -18.10 -13.10 4.61
C CYS A 180 -18.46 -14.20 5.61
N GLY A 181 -19.19 -13.87 6.69
CA GLY A 181 -19.52 -14.83 7.74
C GLY A 181 -18.34 -15.21 8.66
N TYR A 182 -17.18 -14.54 8.50
CA TYR A 182 -15.97 -14.72 9.32
C TYR A 182 -15.69 -13.47 10.14
N GLU A 183 -15.19 -13.63 11.35
CA GLU A 183 -14.84 -12.51 12.20
C GLU A 183 -13.69 -11.71 11.57
N ALA A 184 -13.95 -10.44 11.25
CA ALA A 184 -12.96 -9.50 10.79
C ALA A 184 -12.65 -8.47 11.87
N GLN A 185 -11.41 -8.05 11.97
CA GLN A 185 -10.96 -7.05 12.92
C GLN A 185 -10.27 -5.87 12.20
N THR A 186 -9.98 -4.80 12.91
CA THR A 186 -9.19 -3.74 12.33
C THR A 186 -7.74 -4.18 12.15
N ILE A 187 -7.05 -3.64 11.12
CA ILE A 187 -5.61 -3.89 10.90
C ILE A 187 -4.82 -3.55 12.17
N HIS A 188 -5.14 -2.45 12.85
CA HIS A 188 -4.49 -2.06 14.10
C HIS A 188 -4.64 -3.12 15.20
N ARG A 189 -5.85 -3.68 15.36
CA ARG A 189 -6.09 -4.73 16.33
C ARG A 189 -5.36 -6.02 15.96
N MET A 190 -5.40 -6.40 14.70
CA MET A 190 -4.72 -7.60 14.21
C MET A 190 -3.20 -7.54 14.44
N LEU A 191 -2.59 -6.36 14.25
CA LEU A 191 -1.16 -6.12 14.43
C LEU A 191 -0.79 -5.70 15.86
N GLU A 192 -1.75 -5.63 16.78
CA GLU A 192 -1.56 -5.21 18.19
C GLU A 192 -0.88 -3.83 18.34
N ILE A 193 -1.03 -2.95 17.35
CA ILE A 193 -0.35 -1.65 17.30
C ILE A 193 -0.76 -0.73 18.48
N CYS A 194 -1.97 -0.94 19.05
CA CYS A 194 -2.48 -0.11 20.15
C CYS A 194 -1.81 -0.36 21.51
N LEU A 195 -1.06 -1.44 21.68
CA LEU A 195 -0.44 -1.77 22.97
C LEU A 195 0.88 -1.03 23.23
N LEU A 196 1.44 -0.35 22.23
CA LEU A 196 2.71 0.36 22.36
C LEU A 196 2.58 1.81 22.86
N TYR A 197 1.36 2.32 23.07
CA TYR A 197 1.13 3.70 23.57
C TYR A 197 0.83 3.82 25.05
N THR A 198 0.91 2.76 25.82
CA THR A 198 0.99 2.90 27.26
C THR A 198 2.47 3.12 27.63
N SER A 199 2.93 4.37 27.52
CA SER A 199 4.16 4.76 28.17
C SER A 199 4.01 4.46 29.67
N PRO A 200 4.98 3.80 30.32
CA PRO A 200 4.95 3.68 31.77
C PRO A 200 5.00 5.09 32.34
N SER A 201 3.96 5.47 33.09
CA SER A 201 3.97 6.69 33.87
C SER A 201 5.19 6.67 34.79
N PRO A 202 6.05 7.70 34.79
CA PRO A 202 7.16 7.75 35.73
C PRO A 202 6.59 7.81 37.15
N ARG A 203 7.00 6.87 37.97
CA ARG A 203 6.80 6.94 39.44
C ARG A 203 7.85 7.84 40.07
#